data_941059535136e145e8d71ac850d3237b
#
_entry.id   941059535136e145e8d71ac850d3237b
#
_cell.length_a   1.000
_cell.length_b   1.000
_cell.length_c   1.000
_cell.angle_alpha   90.00
_cell.angle_beta   90.00
_cell.angle_gamma   90.00
#
_symmetry.space_group_name_H-M   'P 1'
#
loop_
_entity.id
_entity.type
_entity.pdbx_description
1 polymer ?
#
loop_
_entity_poly.entity_id
_entity_poly.type
_entity_poly.pdbx_seq_one_letter_code
_entity_poly.pdbx_strand_id
1 'polypeptide(L)'
;MEFLYFKVSDFDCQETGENEMDLEFIRKLDELRSACGWPFIVTSGYRSVQHSLEVKKERPGTHTQGIAAAIKVVGGEQRRDIIKKAFYMGFNGIGVAKTFVHVDTRTTTPVLWCY
;
A
#
# COMPACT_ATOMS: atom_id res chain seq x y z
N MET A 1 -10.89 15.56 3.23
CA MET A 1 -10.92 14.82 1.94
C MET A 1 -11.66 13.50 2.14
N GLU A 2 -12.67 13.25 1.32
CA GLU A 2 -13.42 12.00 1.40
C GLU A 2 -13.00 11.06 0.28
N PHE A 3 -12.94 9.77 0.62
CA PHE A 3 -12.61 8.73 -0.35
C PHE A 3 -13.85 7.86 -0.60
N LEU A 4 -13.94 7.29 -1.81
CA LEU A 4 -15.10 6.46 -2.19
C LEU A 4 -15.05 5.09 -1.50
N TYR A 5 -13.86 4.53 -1.31
CA TYR A 5 -13.70 3.15 -0.87
C TYR A 5 -12.97 2.99 0.46
N PHE A 6 -12.31 4.04 0.95
CA PHE A 6 -11.47 3.96 2.15
C PHE A 6 -11.85 5.00 3.18
N LYS A 7 -11.59 4.65 4.43
CA LYS A 7 -11.51 5.60 5.57
C LYS A 7 -10.03 5.71 5.92
N VAL A 8 -9.61 6.85 6.43
CA VAL A 8 -8.21 7.02 6.86
C VAL A 8 -7.84 5.97 7.90
N SER A 9 -8.78 5.62 8.79
CA SER A 9 -8.56 4.61 9.83
C SER A 9 -8.29 3.20 9.28
N ASP A 10 -8.62 2.91 8.03
CA ASP A 10 -8.29 1.63 7.40
C ASP A 10 -6.78 1.40 7.33
N PHE A 11 -6.01 2.47 7.47
CA PHE A 11 -4.54 2.47 7.35
C PHE A 11 -3.82 2.62 8.68
N ASP A 12 -4.52 2.54 9.81
CA ASP A 12 -3.90 2.65 11.13
C ASP A 12 -2.81 1.60 11.32
N CYS A 13 -1.72 1.98 11.99
CA CYS A 13 -0.69 1.04 12.36
C CYS A 13 -1.28 -0.03 13.28
N GLN A 14 -1.13 -1.29 12.90
CA GLN A 14 -1.77 -2.41 13.59
C GLN A 14 -1.19 -2.67 14.98
N GLU A 15 0.02 -2.23 15.25
CA GLU A 15 0.65 -2.41 16.56
C GLU A 15 0.50 -1.21 17.49
N THR A 16 0.49 0.01 16.94
CA THR A 16 0.49 1.23 17.78
C THR A 16 -0.78 2.05 17.66
N GLY A 17 -1.57 1.83 16.60
CA GLY A 17 -2.74 2.64 16.31
C GLY A 17 -2.42 4.00 15.68
N GLU A 18 -1.14 4.34 15.53
CA GLU A 18 -0.74 5.60 14.90
C GLU A 18 -1.09 5.62 13.42
N ASN A 19 -1.29 6.82 12.88
CA ASN A 19 -1.59 6.99 11.47
C ASN A 19 -1.08 8.35 11.00
N GLU A 20 -0.06 8.32 10.17
CA GLU A 20 0.48 9.50 9.49
C GLU A 20 0.45 9.28 7.99
N MET A 21 -0.68 8.78 7.49
CA MET A 21 -0.86 8.55 6.06
C MET A 21 -0.88 9.85 5.27
N ASP A 22 -0.23 9.83 4.12
CA ASP A 22 -0.34 10.87 3.11
C ASP A 22 -1.72 10.73 2.43
N LEU A 23 -2.55 11.75 2.53
CA LEU A 23 -3.90 11.72 1.97
C LEU A 23 -3.89 11.62 0.45
N GLU A 24 -2.88 12.18 -0.22
CA GLU A 24 -2.73 12.04 -1.67
C GLU A 24 -2.43 10.59 -2.08
N PHE A 25 -1.70 9.86 -1.25
CA PHE A 25 -1.50 8.44 -1.48
C PHE A 25 -2.83 7.68 -1.41
N ILE A 26 -3.64 7.96 -0.37
CA ILE A 26 -4.94 7.29 -0.21
C ILE A 26 -5.85 7.64 -1.40
N ARG A 27 -5.84 8.89 -1.86
CA ARG A 27 -6.62 9.31 -3.05
C ARG A 27 -6.21 8.50 -4.28
N LYS A 28 -4.92 8.34 -4.50
CA LYS A 28 -4.40 7.57 -5.62
C LYS A 28 -4.74 6.09 -5.51
N LEU A 29 -4.69 5.55 -4.30
CA LEU A 29 -5.10 4.16 -4.03
C LEU A 29 -6.60 3.97 -4.27
N ASP A 30 -7.40 4.96 -3.90
CA ASP A 30 -8.85 4.97 -4.15
C ASP A 30 -9.15 4.91 -5.65
N GLU A 31 -8.39 5.65 -6.47
CA GLU A 31 -8.48 5.58 -7.93
C GLU A 31 -8.08 4.20 -8.45
N LEU A 32 -7.04 3.60 -7.90
CA LEU A 32 -6.60 2.25 -8.26
C LEU A 32 -7.69 1.22 -7.94
N ARG A 33 -8.31 1.34 -6.76
CA ARG A 33 -9.44 0.48 -6.36
C ARG A 33 -10.58 0.60 -7.36
N SER A 34 -10.92 1.81 -7.77
CA SER A 34 -11.97 2.06 -8.75
C SER A 34 -11.65 1.39 -10.09
N ALA A 35 -10.42 1.52 -10.55
CA ALA A 35 -9.96 0.94 -11.81
C ALA A 35 -9.99 -0.60 -11.78
N CYS A 36 -9.64 -1.20 -10.65
CA CYS A 36 -9.67 -2.67 -10.50
C CYS A 36 -11.09 -3.23 -10.41
N GLY A 37 -12.00 -2.49 -9.79
CA GLY A 37 -13.40 -2.90 -9.72
C GLY A 37 -13.72 -4.02 -8.73
N TRP A 38 -12.78 -4.39 -7.84
CA TRP A 38 -13.00 -5.40 -6.80
C TRP A 38 -12.53 -4.86 -5.43
N PRO A 39 -13.10 -5.37 -4.32
CA PRO A 39 -12.80 -4.83 -3.00
C PRO A 39 -11.34 -4.96 -2.61
N PHE A 40 -10.76 -3.86 -2.12
CA PHE A 40 -9.41 -3.84 -1.57
C PHE A 40 -9.46 -3.99 -0.07
N ILE A 41 -8.81 -5.01 0.45
CA ILE A 41 -8.61 -5.20 1.88
C ILE A 41 -7.18 -4.78 2.20
N VAL A 42 -7.04 -3.72 2.99
CA VAL A 42 -5.73 -3.23 3.42
C VAL A 42 -5.21 -4.13 4.53
N THR A 43 -4.17 -4.90 4.23
CA THR A 43 -3.56 -5.79 5.23
C THR A 43 -2.45 -5.09 6.00
N SER A 44 -1.88 -4.02 5.44
CA SER A 44 -0.90 -3.16 6.13
C SER A 44 -0.97 -1.77 5.51
N GLY A 45 -1.18 -0.76 6.33
CA GLY A 45 -1.16 0.65 5.94
C GLY A 45 0.04 1.35 6.56
N TYR A 46 -0.22 2.34 7.42
CA TYR A 46 0.85 3.03 8.13
C TYR A 46 1.54 2.07 9.11
N ARG A 47 2.86 2.19 9.20
CA ARG A 47 3.66 1.54 10.25
C ARG A 47 4.42 2.61 11.01
N SER A 48 4.23 2.64 12.32
CA SER A 48 5.09 3.44 13.20
C SER A 48 6.53 2.93 13.07
N VAL A 49 7.51 3.81 13.25
CA VAL A 49 8.92 3.40 13.35
C VAL A 49 9.15 2.45 14.51
N GLN A 50 8.21 2.39 15.47
CA GLN A 50 8.24 1.46 16.60
C GLN A 50 7.63 0.09 16.27
N HIS A 51 7.03 -0.08 15.07
CA HIS A 51 6.50 -1.38 14.66
C HIS A 51 7.60 -2.42 14.63
N SER A 52 7.31 -3.64 15.10
CA SER A 52 8.29 -4.71 15.23
C SER A 52 9.06 -5.03 13.94
N LEU A 53 8.41 -4.86 12.77
CA LEU A 53 9.07 -5.06 11.48
C LEU A 53 9.98 -3.89 11.10
N GLU A 54 9.67 -2.67 11.55
CA GLU A 54 10.45 -1.48 11.19
C GLU A 54 11.66 -1.29 12.09
N VAL A 55 11.56 -1.60 13.39
CA VAL A 55 12.69 -1.45 14.33
C VAL A 55 13.87 -2.36 13.97
N LYS A 56 13.63 -3.42 13.21
CA LYS A 56 14.68 -4.35 12.77
C LYS A 56 15.41 -3.88 11.52
N LYS A 57 14.88 -2.86 10.84
CA LYS A 57 15.45 -2.35 9.59
C LYS A 57 16.50 -1.29 9.88
N GLU A 58 17.53 -1.27 9.06
CA GLU A 58 18.54 -0.20 9.09
C GLU A 58 17.92 1.15 8.76
N ARG A 59 16.94 1.16 7.84
CA ARG A 59 16.15 2.35 7.48
C ARG A 59 14.67 2.01 7.49
N PRO A 60 13.84 2.89 8.06
CA PRO A 60 12.38 2.70 7.98
C PRO A 60 11.90 2.66 6.54
N GLY A 61 10.95 1.77 6.25
CA GLY A 61 10.41 1.58 4.92
C GLY A 61 9.31 2.58 4.56
N THR A 62 8.74 2.44 3.35
CA THR A 62 7.73 3.34 2.81
C THR A 62 6.43 3.34 3.63
N HIS A 63 6.12 2.26 4.33
CA HIS A 63 4.98 2.24 5.25
C HIS A 63 5.10 3.27 6.38
N THR A 64 6.32 3.59 6.82
CA THR A 64 6.57 4.60 7.86
C THR A 64 6.44 6.01 7.32
N GLN A 65 6.48 6.18 6.02
CA GLN A 65 6.33 7.48 5.36
C GLN A 65 4.88 7.81 5.02
N GLY A 66 3.95 6.88 5.27
CA GLY A 66 2.54 7.07 4.95
C GLY A 66 2.21 7.00 3.46
N ILE A 67 3.09 6.40 2.66
CA ILE A 67 2.94 6.35 1.19
C ILE A 67 2.90 4.92 0.66
N ALA A 68 2.55 3.95 1.49
CA ALA A 68 2.49 2.54 1.11
C ALA A 68 1.28 1.84 1.71
N ALA A 69 0.81 0.83 1.00
CA ALA A 69 -0.19 -0.10 1.50
C ALA A 69 0.03 -1.48 0.91
N ALA A 70 -0.28 -2.51 1.68
CA ALA A 70 -0.37 -3.87 1.19
C ALA A 70 -1.84 -4.23 1.04
N ILE A 71 -2.20 -4.72 -0.13
CA ILE A 71 -3.58 -5.05 -0.51
C ILE A 71 -3.69 -6.55 -0.70
N LYS A 72 -4.64 -7.18 -0.01
CA LYS A 72 -4.89 -8.61 -0.13
C LYS A 72 -5.30 -8.96 -1.55
N VAL A 73 -4.72 -10.02 -2.09
CA VAL A 73 -5.13 -10.58 -3.38
C VAL A 73 -5.48 -12.05 -3.22
N VAL A 74 -6.48 -12.49 -3.99
CA VAL A 74 -6.91 -13.89 -4.03
C VAL A 74 -6.74 -14.35 -5.48
N GLY A 75 -5.73 -15.21 -5.69
CA GLY A 75 -5.46 -15.78 -7.00
C GLY A 75 -4.70 -14.87 -7.95
N GLY A 76 -4.33 -15.46 -9.09
CA GLY A 76 -3.48 -14.79 -10.08
C GLY A 76 -4.17 -13.69 -10.85
N GLU A 77 -5.49 -13.76 -11.01
CA GLU A 77 -6.23 -12.73 -11.74
C GLU A 77 -6.20 -11.39 -11.01
N GLN A 78 -6.50 -11.39 -9.71
CA GLN A 78 -6.45 -10.16 -8.91
C GLN A 78 -5.03 -9.65 -8.81
N ARG A 79 -4.05 -10.54 -8.62
CA ARG A 79 -2.64 -10.16 -8.54
C ARG A 79 -2.19 -9.45 -9.81
N ARG A 80 -2.49 -10.04 -10.97
CA ARG A 80 -2.14 -9.45 -12.26
C ARG A 80 -2.83 -8.12 -12.48
N ASP A 81 -4.10 -8.03 -12.14
CA ASP A 81 -4.90 -6.83 -12.36
C ASP A 81 -4.37 -5.63 -11.58
N ILE A 82 -4.11 -5.80 -10.29
CA ILE A 82 -3.59 -4.71 -9.46
C ILE A 82 -2.18 -4.29 -9.89
N ILE A 83 -1.31 -5.24 -10.22
CA ILE A 83 0.06 -4.94 -10.68
C ILE A 83 0.01 -4.13 -11.96
N LYS A 84 -0.77 -4.58 -12.95
CA LYS A 84 -0.90 -3.90 -14.24
C LYS A 84 -1.37 -2.46 -14.06
N LYS A 85 -2.45 -2.28 -13.32
CA LYS A 85 -3.05 -0.96 -13.15
C LYS A 85 -2.22 -0.04 -12.27
N ALA A 86 -1.60 -0.58 -11.22
CA ALA A 86 -0.68 0.20 -10.38
C ALA A 86 0.53 0.68 -11.20
N PHE A 87 1.06 -0.18 -12.05
CA PHE A 87 2.17 0.21 -12.94
C PHE A 87 1.77 1.37 -13.84
N TYR A 88 0.62 1.27 -14.52
CA TYR A 88 0.16 2.32 -15.42
C TYR A 88 -0.20 3.62 -14.70
N MET A 89 -0.64 3.54 -13.47
CA MET A 89 -1.00 4.72 -12.69
C MET A 89 0.19 5.39 -11.99
N GLY A 90 1.41 4.85 -12.17
CA GLY A 90 2.61 5.47 -11.66
C GLY A 90 2.89 5.19 -10.18
N PHE A 91 2.44 4.04 -9.66
CA PHE A 91 2.93 3.56 -8.37
C PHE A 91 4.36 3.06 -8.57
N ASN A 92 5.32 3.75 -7.98
CA ASN A 92 6.74 3.53 -8.24
C ASN A 92 7.35 2.36 -7.45
N GLY A 93 6.70 1.92 -6.39
CA GLY A 93 7.10 0.72 -5.68
C GLY A 93 5.99 -0.32 -5.78
N ILE A 94 6.32 -1.51 -6.29
CA ILE A 94 5.38 -2.62 -6.40
C ILE A 94 6.06 -3.88 -5.87
N GLY A 95 5.51 -4.46 -4.81
CA GLY A 95 6.00 -5.70 -4.23
C GLY A 95 4.97 -6.80 -4.41
N VAL A 96 5.41 -7.95 -4.92
CA VAL A 96 4.52 -9.05 -5.29
C VAL A 96 4.71 -10.22 -4.35
N ALA A 97 3.65 -10.53 -3.60
CA ALA A 97 3.61 -11.70 -2.73
C ALA A 97 2.49 -12.63 -3.13
N LYS A 98 2.46 -13.81 -2.55
CA LYS A 98 1.44 -14.81 -2.86
C LYS A 98 0.03 -14.34 -2.49
N THR A 99 -0.11 -13.64 -1.36
CA THR A 99 -1.42 -13.28 -0.81
C THR A 99 -1.67 -11.77 -0.77
N PHE A 100 -0.70 -10.96 -1.15
CA PHE A 100 -0.87 -9.50 -1.18
C PHE A 100 0.03 -8.86 -2.23
N VAL A 101 -0.28 -7.62 -2.56
CA VAL A 101 0.57 -6.77 -3.39
C VAL A 101 0.81 -5.48 -2.62
N HIS A 102 2.07 -5.13 -2.45
CA HIS A 102 2.50 -3.84 -1.91
C HIS A 102 2.51 -2.81 -3.03
N VAL A 103 1.95 -1.64 -2.78
CA VAL A 103 2.07 -0.50 -3.68
C VAL A 103 2.52 0.72 -2.90
N ASP A 104 3.37 1.54 -3.50
CA ASP A 104 3.79 2.79 -2.88
C ASP A 104 4.07 3.88 -3.93
N THR A 105 4.11 5.11 -3.44
CA THR A 105 4.37 6.30 -4.26
C THR A 105 5.73 6.90 -3.94
N ARG A 106 6.74 6.05 -3.73
CA ARG A 106 8.11 6.51 -3.46
C ARG A 106 8.60 7.48 -4.54
N THR A 107 9.44 8.42 -4.13
CA THR A 107 10.06 9.39 -5.03
C THR A 107 11.46 8.99 -5.47
N THR A 108 11.95 7.86 -4.96
CA THR A 108 13.22 7.28 -5.36
C THR A 108 13.07 6.43 -6.63
N THR A 109 14.11 5.73 -7.04
CA THR A 109 14.08 4.89 -8.24
C THR A 109 12.89 3.92 -8.20
N PRO A 110 12.07 3.86 -9.27
CA PRO A 110 10.98 2.88 -9.34
C PRO A 110 11.51 1.45 -9.28
N VAL A 111 10.84 0.61 -8.49
CA VAL A 111 11.25 -0.79 -8.31
C VAL A 111 10.04 -1.71 -8.28
N LEU A 112 10.26 -2.94 -8.74
CA LEU A 112 9.31 -4.04 -8.59
C LEU A 112 10.09 -5.22 -8.02
N TRP A 113 9.56 -5.84 -6.98
CA TRP A 113 10.22 -6.98 -6.34
C TRP A 113 9.23 -8.07 -5.98
N CYS A 114 9.77 -9.26 -5.71
CA CYS A 114 9.02 -10.40 -5.20
C CYS A 114 9.44 -10.70 -3.77
N TYR A 115 8.49 -11.06 -2.97
CA TYR A 115 8.74 -11.53 -1.61
C TYR A 115 9.16 -13.00 -1.62
#